data_936d0703aa4c736be49bb4929070c158
#
_entry.id   936d0703aa4c736be49bb4929070c158
#
_cell.length_a   1.000
_cell.length_b   1.000
_cell.length_c   1.000
_cell.angle_alpha   90.00
_cell.angle_beta   90.00
_cell.angle_gamma   90.00
#
_symmetry.space_group_name_H-M   'P 1'
#
loop_
_entity.id
_entity.type
_entity.pdbx_description
1 polymer ?
#
loop_
_entity_poly.entity_id
_entity_poly.type
_entity_poly.pdbx_seq_one_letter_code
_entity_poly.pdbx_strand_id
1 'polypeptide(L)'
;HTQSWAVADVTHDSAHGGSGYPALHRPHTCLEPTRSDSVAAVATPKKLAALLGKRGPHKVLRGDLAFAGQPGVVFTPAEGYNLPAVAFGHGWLLGTNRYKGTLEHLASWGIVAAAPDTGRGPMPSHRGLATDLGTVLDIVTGVRLGGGDISVHPDKLGVAGHGMGAGVAVLAAAARHDVKAVAALFPAPTSPSAEDAAATLTVPGLVLGDAALTDTLNDNTNSLAQAMGEQSTFRRLEKASSDGMVEGRRLLSPLGVAKTERWTVNTTRVLLTAFMLYHLTGESKYEDLAGSGELKNTRVVDPHEPIEDQAKSSPISTVRALIGR
;
A
#
# COMPACT_ATOMS: atom_id res chain seq x y z
N HIS A 1 -18.56 2.23 -13.44
CA HIS A 1 -18.05 2.11 -14.81
C HIS A 1 -16.58 2.52 -14.83
N THR A 2 -15.69 1.56 -15.04
CA THR A 2 -14.25 1.76 -15.23
C THR A 2 -14.02 1.92 -16.75
N GLN A 3 -13.49 3.07 -17.18
CA GLN A 3 -12.99 3.24 -18.55
C GLN A 3 -11.58 2.66 -18.66
N SER A 4 -11.27 1.98 -19.76
CA SER A 4 -9.93 1.44 -20.06
C SER A 4 -9.20 2.39 -21.01
N TRP A 5 -7.88 2.60 -20.80
CA TRP A 5 -7.02 3.44 -21.63
C TRP A 5 -5.63 2.80 -21.82
N ALA A 6 -4.93 3.20 -22.87
CA ALA A 6 -3.55 2.81 -23.16
C ALA A 6 -2.59 3.93 -22.75
N VAL A 7 -1.34 3.60 -22.44
CA VAL A 7 -0.27 4.56 -22.17
C VAL A 7 0.11 5.25 -23.50
N ALA A 8 0.08 6.59 -23.52
CA ALA A 8 0.44 7.36 -24.72
C ALA A 8 1.96 7.56 -24.80
N ASP A 9 2.50 7.42 -26.02
CA ASP A 9 3.90 7.69 -26.35
C ASP A 9 4.18 9.20 -26.33
N VAL A 10 5.26 9.63 -25.68
CA VAL A 10 5.70 11.03 -25.65
C VAL A 10 6.83 11.22 -26.64
N THR A 11 6.54 11.83 -27.78
CA THR A 11 7.57 12.37 -28.67
C THR A 11 8.05 13.73 -28.14
N HIS A 12 9.38 13.88 -27.98
CA HIS A 12 10.04 15.13 -27.66
C HIS A 12 9.88 16.14 -28.79
N ASP A 13 9.35 17.31 -28.52
CA ASP A 13 9.45 18.45 -29.39
C ASP A 13 10.19 19.60 -28.70
N SER A 14 11.34 19.97 -29.27
CA SER A 14 12.22 21.04 -28.80
C SER A 14 12.03 22.26 -29.71
N ALA A 15 11.46 23.35 -29.20
CA ALA A 15 11.47 24.63 -29.89
C ALA A 15 11.85 25.78 -28.97
N HIS A 16 12.95 26.44 -29.32
CA HIS A 16 13.45 27.72 -28.78
C HIS A 16 12.59 28.89 -29.24
N GLY A 17 12.44 29.91 -28.40
CA GLY A 17 11.94 31.21 -28.83
C GLY A 17 11.82 32.21 -27.68
N GLY A 18 12.77 33.13 -27.56
CA GLY A 18 12.74 34.22 -26.59
C GLY A 18 11.91 35.40 -27.07
N SER A 19 11.49 36.23 -26.14
CA SER A 19 11.44 37.70 -26.27
C SER A 19 10.56 38.36 -25.21
N GLY A 20 11.15 39.30 -24.43
CA GLY A 20 10.65 40.65 -24.23
C GLY A 20 9.50 40.90 -23.25
N TYR A 21 9.84 41.37 -22.02
CA TYR A 21 8.88 41.97 -21.08
C TYR A 21 8.84 43.49 -21.21
N PRO A 22 7.70 44.13 -20.97
CA PRO A 22 7.68 45.41 -20.26
C PRO A 22 6.98 45.35 -18.92
N ALA A 23 7.63 45.95 -17.93
CA ALA A 23 7.15 46.10 -16.55
C ALA A 23 6.02 47.15 -16.46
N LEU A 24 4.95 46.81 -15.75
CA LEU A 24 3.95 47.79 -15.27
C LEU A 24 3.80 47.68 -13.76
N HIS A 25 4.27 48.71 -13.06
CA HIS A 25 4.04 48.91 -11.63
C HIS A 25 2.56 49.14 -11.35
N ARG A 26 1.99 48.43 -10.37
CA ARG A 26 0.79 48.80 -9.65
C ARG A 26 1.04 48.67 -8.14
N PRO A 27 0.53 49.60 -7.33
CA PRO A 27 0.78 49.65 -5.88
C PRO A 27 0.00 48.56 -5.15
N HIS A 28 0.68 47.86 -4.24
CA HIS A 28 0.11 46.85 -3.35
C HIS A 28 -0.65 47.53 -2.22
N THR A 29 -1.97 47.39 -2.18
CA THR A 29 -2.79 47.55 -0.97
C THR A 29 -2.64 46.29 -0.16
N CYS A 30 -2.04 46.42 1.03
CA CYS A 30 -2.02 45.34 2.02
C CYS A 30 -3.44 45.08 2.53
N LEU A 31 -4.02 43.95 2.13
CA LEU A 31 -5.15 43.35 2.82
C LEU A 31 -4.58 42.40 3.87
N GLU A 32 -4.86 42.70 5.13
CA GLU A 32 -4.54 41.81 6.25
C GLU A 32 -5.25 40.46 6.04
N PRO A 33 -4.56 39.32 6.29
CA PRO A 33 -5.21 38.02 6.24
C PRO A 33 -6.15 37.90 7.43
N THR A 34 -7.45 37.90 7.18
CA THR A 34 -8.43 37.43 8.15
C THR A 34 -8.13 35.98 8.50
N ARG A 35 -7.62 35.76 9.71
CA ARG A 35 -7.54 34.45 10.34
C ARG A 35 -8.93 33.81 10.40
N SER A 36 -9.25 32.95 9.50
CA SER A 36 -10.28 31.94 9.71
C SER A 36 -9.61 30.71 10.30
N ASP A 37 -9.43 30.72 11.62
CA ASP A 37 -9.09 29.52 12.39
C ASP A 37 -10.33 28.59 12.41
N SER A 38 -10.62 27.93 11.30
CA SER A 38 -11.39 26.71 11.35
C SER A 38 -10.43 25.60 11.77
N VAL A 39 -10.30 25.37 13.07
CA VAL A 39 -9.74 24.14 13.60
C VAL A 39 -10.63 23.01 13.05
N ALA A 40 -10.21 22.44 11.94
CA ALA A 40 -10.84 21.23 11.40
C ALA A 40 -10.74 20.19 12.52
N ALA A 41 -11.88 19.80 13.10
CA ALA A 41 -11.94 18.81 14.17
C ALA A 41 -11.22 17.55 13.67
N VAL A 42 -10.10 17.21 14.31
CA VAL A 42 -9.31 16.01 13.99
C VAL A 42 -10.26 14.83 14.08
N ALA A 43 -10.51 14.18 12.96
CA ALA A 43 -11.43 13.05 12.92
C ALA A 43 -10.85 11.92 13.75
N THR A 44 -11.63 11.41 14.73
CA THR A 44 -11.16 10.28 15.56
C THR A 44 -10.74 9.10 14.68
N PRO A 45 -9.74 8.27 15.07
CA PRO A 45 -9.29 7.12 14.30
C PRO A 45 -10.44 6.22 13.81
N LYS A 46 -11.46 6.03 14.65
CA LYS A 46 -12.66 5.26 14.30
C LYS A 46 -13.47 5.90 13.16
N LYS A 47 -13.65 7.22 13.16
CA LYS A 47 -14.37 7.94 12.09
C LYS A 47 -13.57 7.91 10.79
N LEU A 48 -12.27 8.11 10.90
CA LEU A 48 -11.35 8.05 9.76
C LEU A 48 -11.29 6.64 9.15
N ALA A 49 -11.20 5.59 9.97
CA ALA A 49 -11.25 4.21 9.51
C ALA A 49 -12.58 3.88 8.81
N ALA A 50 -13.72 4.37 9.34
CA ALA A 50 -15.02 4.20 8.70
C ALA A 50 -15.13 4.94 7.36
N LEU A 51 -14.44 6.07 7.21
CA LEU A 51 -14.33 6.81 5.96
C LEU A 51 -13.45 6.07 4.96
N LEU A 52 -12.22 5.70 5.35
CA LEU A 52 -11.28 4.96 4.53
C LEU A 52 -11.76 3.57 4.14
N GLY A 53 -12.66 2.95 4.90
CA GLY A 53 -13.30 1.68 4.54
C GLY A 53 -14.29 1.79 3.37
N LYS A 54 -14.65 3.00 2.96
CA LYS A 54 -15.49 3.27 1.78
C LYS A 54 -14.61 3.57 0.57
N ARG A 55 -15.22 3.50 -0.62
CA ARG A 55 -14.58 4.03 -1.83
C ARG A 55 -14.28 5.52 -1.64
N GLY A 56 -13.09 5.95 -2.03
CA GLY A 56 -12.65 7.33 -2.01
C GLY A 56 -13.39 8.21 -3.04
N PRO A 57 -13.14 9.52 -3.01
CA PRO A 57 -13.89 10.49 -3.81
C PRO A 57 -13.54 10.44 -5.31
N HIS A 58 -12.37 9.88 -5.68
CA HIS A 58 -11.92 9.91 -7.07
C HIS A 58 -12.59 8.82 -7.93
N LYS A 59 -12.99 9.22 -9.14
CA LYS A 59 -13.30 8.27 -10.22
C LYS A 59 -12.01 7.52 -10.57
N VAL A 60 -12.10 6.23 -10.86
CA VAL A 60 -10.95 5.37 -11.13
C VAL A 60 -10.90 4.97 -12.59
N LEU A 61 -9.74 5.10 -13.20
CA LEU A 61 -9.40 4.56 -14.51
C LEU A 61 -8.54 3.30 -14.34
N ARG A 62 -8.59 2.42 -15.36
CA ARG A 62 -7.74 1.24 -15.45
C ARG A 62 -6.94 1.28 -16.75
N GLY A 63 -5.63 1.11 -16.64
CA GLY A 63 -4.70 0.95 -17.76
C GLY A 63 -4.09 -0.44 -17.78
N ASP A 64 -3.51 -0.77 -18.96
CA ASP A 64 -2.75 -2.00 -19.18
C ASP A 64 -1.27 -1.64 -19.34
N LEU A 65 -0.41 -2.16 -18.47
CA LEU A 65 1.03 -1.91 -18.49
C LEU A 65 1.74 -2.70 -19.61
N ALA A 66 1.07 -3.66 -20.23
CA ALA A 66 1.64 -4.42 -21.36
C ALA A 66 2.00 -3.51 -22.57
N PHE A 67 1.31 -2.38 -22.74
CA PHE A 67 1.65 -1.37 -23.74
C PHE A 67 3.03 -0.72 -23.51
N ALA A 68 3.51 -0.70 -22.26
CA ALA A 68 4.85 -0.25 -21.89
C ALA A 68 5.84 -1.42 -21.75
N GLY A 69 5.50 -2.60 -22.25
CA GLY A 69 6.36 -3.78 -22.25
C GLY A 69 6.35 -4.58 -20.95
N GLN A 70 5.58 -4.19 -19.93
CA GLN A 70 5.48 -4.88 -18.65
C GLN A 70 4.08 -5.47 -18.47
N PRO A 71 3.89 -6.81 -18.52
CA PRO A 71 2.58 -7.40 -18.22
C PRO A 71 2.07 -6.97 -16.85
N GLY A 72 0.88 -6.37 -16.78
CA GLY A 72 0.35 -5.87 -15.53
C GLY A 72 -0.80 -4.88 -15.71
N VAL A 73 -1.26 -4.36 -14.60
CA VAL A 73 -2.37 -3.40 -14.58
C VAL A 73 -1.99 -2.16 -13.76
N VAL A 74 -2.55 -1.02 -14.14
CA VAL A 74 -2.49 0.19 -13.34
C VAL A 74 -3.91 0.73 -13.12
N PHE A 75 -4.19 1.15 -11.89
CA PHE A 75 -5.40 1.88 -11.52
C PHE A 75 -5.00 3.27 -11.08
N THR A 76 -5.70 4.29 -11.58
CA THR A 76 -5.39 5.69 -11.30
C THR A 76 -6.66 6.45 -10.93
N PRO A 77 -6.56 7.56 -10.18
CA PRO A 77 -7.59 8.60 -10.24
C PRO A 77 -7.81 9.01 -11.69
N ALA A 78 -9.00 9.56 -12.01
CA ALA A 78 -9.31 9.99 -13.38
C ALA A 78 -8.45 11.16 -13.86
N GLU A 79 -7.93 11.95 -12.90
CA GLU A 79 -7.09 13.13 -13.12
C GLU A 79 -6.23 13.39 -11.90
N GLY A 80 -5.17 14.17 -12.05
CA GLY A 80 -4.30 14.64 -10.96
C GLY A 80 -2.83 14.61 -11.32
N TYR A 81 -2.11 15.63 -10.84
CA TYR A 81 -0.68 15.78 -11.07
C TYR A 81 0.10 15.57 -9.77
N ASN A 82 1.34 15.06 -9.91
CA ASN A 82 2.23 14.79 -8.77
C ASN A 82 1.61 13.84 -7.73
N LEU A 83 0.85 12.85 -8.19
CA LEU A 83 0.21 11.86 -7.33
C LEU A 83 1.22 10.90 -6.70
N PRO A 84 0.93 10.34 -5.53
CA PRO A 84 1.68 9.21 -5.00
C PRO A 84 1.39 7.95 -5.82
N ALA A 85 2.37 7.04 -5.86
CA ALA A 85 2.19 5.74 -6.51
C ALA A 85 2.65 4.59 -5.61
N VAL A 86 1.98 3.45 -5.76
CA VAL A 86 2.29 2.20 -5.08
C VAL A 86 2.38 1.07 -6.10
N ALA A 87 3.53 0.38 -6.11
CA ALA A 87 3.65 -0.91 -6.81
C ALA A 87 3.20 -2.04 -5.88
N PHE A 88 2.36 -2.95 -6.38
CA PHE A 88 1.76 -4.02 -5.58
C PHE A 88 2.14 -5.41 -6.07
N GLY A 89 2.78 -6.21 -5.20
CA GLY A 89 3.15 -7.59 -5.43
C GLY A 89 2.04 -8.58 -5.05
N HIS A 90 1.66 -9.44 -6.00
CA HIS A 90 0.67 -10.50 -5.75
C HIS A 90 1.24 -11.70 -4.99
N GLY A 91 0.37 -12.50 -4.37
CA GLY A 91 0.75 -13.73 -3.69
C GLY A 91 1.10 -14.89 -4.65
N TRP A 92 1.67 -15.95 -4.08
CA TRP A 92 2.07 -17.15 -4.82
C TRP A 92 0.89 -17.79 -5.57
N LEU A 93 1.10 -18.17 -6.84
CA LEU A 93 0.10 -18.71 -7.76
C LEU A 93 -1.14 -17.80 -8.00
N LEU A 94 -1.05 -16.54 -7.60
CA LEU A 94 -2.13 -15.57 -7.78
C LEU A 94 -1.77 -14.60 -8.91
N GLY A 95 -2.78 -13.93 -9.44
CA GLY A 95 -2.61 -12.83 -10.40
C GLY A 95 -3.21 -11.55 -9.86
N THR A 96 -2.96 -10.44 -10.52
CA THR A 96 -3.42 -9.09 -10.15
C THR A 96 -4.94 -8.99 -10.06
N ASN A 97 -5.69 -9.82 -10.80
CA ASN A 97 -7.15 -9.90 -10.76
C ASN A 97 -7.71 -10.28 -9.38
N ARG A 98 -6.88 -10.89 -8.51
CA ARG A 98 -7.24 -11.24 -7.13
C ARG A 98 -7.10 -10.08 -6.14
N TYR A 99 -6.62 -8.94 -6.59
CA TYR A 99 -6.41 -7.71 -5.82
C TYR A 99 -7.05 -6.49 -6.47
N LYS A 100 -7.86 -6.72 -7.52
CA LYS A 100 -8.48 -5.64 -8.31
C LYS A 100 -9.18 -4.60 -7.44
N GLY A 101 -10.01 -5.03 -6.51
CA GLY A 101 -10.75 -4.11 -5.65
C GLY A 101 -9.85 -3.35 -4.67
N THR A 102 -8.72 -3.95 -4.24
CA THR A 102 -7.73 -3.25 -3.39
C THR A 102 -6.98 -2.19 -4.20
N LEU A 103 -6.56 -2.50 -5.43
CA LEU A 103 -5.92 -1.53 -6.32
C LEU A 103 -6.88 -0.39 -6.71
N GLU A 104 -8.14 -0.71 -7.06
CA GLU A 104 -9.19 0.28 -7.30
C GLU A 104 -9.47 1.15 -6.07
N HIS A 105 -9.39 0.57 -4.88
CA HIS A 105 -9.58 1.29 -3.63
C HIS A 105 -8.48 2.34 -3.42
N LEU A 106 -7.21 1.96 -3.56
CA LEU A 106 -6.07 2.88 -3.48
C LEU A 106 -6.23 4.03 -4.49
N ALA A 107 -6.56 3.71 -5.74
CA ALA A 107 -6.76 4.72 -6.78
C ALA A 107 -7.93 5.66 -6.46
N SER A 108 -9.01 5.16 -5.85
CA SER A 108 -10.12 6.00 -5.42
C SER A 108 -9.75 7.01 -4.32
N TRP A 109 -8.66 6.74 -3.59
CA TRP A 109 -8.09 7.62 -2.56
C TRP A 109 -6.92 8.48 -3.06
N GLY A 110 -6.69 8.54 -4.38
CA GLY A 110 -5.70 9.44 -4.97
C GLY A 110 -4.31 8.81 -5.16
N ILE A 111 -4.16 7.49 -4.99
CA ILE A 111 -2.89 6.78 -5.14
C ILE A 111 -2.89 6.02 -6.46
N VAL A 112 -1.91 6.27 -7.33
CA VAL A 112 -1.70 5.42 -8.51
C VAL A 112 -1.25 4.04 -8.04
N ALA A 113 -2.02 2.99 -8.35
CA ALA A 113 -1.74 1.63 -7.93
C ALA A 113 -1.38 0.76 -9.14
N ALA A 114 -0.11 0.39 -9.27
CA ALA A 114 0.42 -0.41 -10.37
C ALA A 114 0.80 -1.81 -9.87
N ALA A 115 0.48 -2.85 -10.62
CA ALA A 115 0.77 -4.23 -10.24
C ALA A 115 1.23 -5.05 -11.45
N PRO A 116 2.48 -5.58 -11.44
CA PRO A 116 2.93 -6.52 -12.46
C PRO A 116 2.18 -7.84 -12.34
N ASP A 117 1.85 -8.47 -13.46
CA ASP A 117 1.15 -9.77 -13.54
C ASP A 117 2.08 -10.87 -14.07
N THR A 118 3.31 -10.89 -13.58
CA THR A 118 4.39 -11.83 -13.90
C THR A 118 4.59 -12.85 -12.79
N GLY A 119 5.39 -13.87 -13.01
CA GLY A 119 5.80 -14.82 -11.94
C GLY A 119 4.67 -15.63 -11.32
N ARG A 120 3.61 -15.95 -12.06
CA ARG A 120 2.44 -16.72 -11.58
C ARG A 120 2.65 -18.24 -11.58
N GLY A 121 3.82 -18.71 -11.99
CA GLY A 121 4.18 -20.12 -11.98
C GLY A 121 4.46 -20.67 -10.58
N PRO A 122 4.65 -22.01 -10.43
CA PRO A 122 4.90 -22.64 -9.14
C PRO A 122 6.27 -22.31 -8.55
N MET A 123 7.25 -21.91 -9.37
CA MET A 123 8.60 -21.51 -8.95
C MET A 123 8.94 -20.11 -9.50
N PRO A 124 8.35 -19.04 -8.96
CA PRO A 124 8.64 -17.70 -9.41
C PRO A 124 10.03 -17.23 -8.95
N SER A 125 10.67 -16.38 -9.74
CA SER A 125 11.86 -15.66 -9.27
C SER A 125 11.44 -14.49 -8.39
N HIS A 126 11.65 -14.57 -7.08
CA HIS A 126 11.32 -13.46 -6.17
C HIS A 126 12.14 -12.21 -6.48
N ARG A 127 13.42 -12.37 -6.86
CA ARG A 127 14.25 -11.26 -7.33
C ARG A 127 13.73 -10.65 -8.64
N GLY A 128 13.29 -11.49 -9.58
CA GLY A 128 12.64 -11.01 -10.81
C GLY A 128 11.39 -10.21 -10.54
N LEU A 129 10.50 -10.71 -9.65
CA LEU A 129 9.31 -9.98 -9.24
C LEU A 129 9.61 -8.66 -8.53
N ALA A 130 10.69 -8.59 -7.72
CA ALA A 130 11.13 -7.34 -7.11
C ALA A 130 11.61 -6.33 -8.17
N THR A 131 12.31 -6.80 -9.20
CA THR A 131 12.66 -5.97 -10.38
C THR A 131 11.41 -5.49 -11.11
N ASP A 132 10.42 -6.35 -11.31
CA ASP A 132 9.17 -5.99 -11.98
C ASP A 132 8.38 -4.93 -11.19
N LEU A 133 8.39 -4.98 -9.85
CA LEU A 133 7.83 -3.90 -9.01
C LEU A 133 8.56 -2.56 -9.25
N GLY A 134 9.88 -2.60 -9.36
CA GLY A 134 10.67 -1.43 -9.73
C GLY A 134 10.30 -0.90 -11.12
N THR A 135 10.21 -1.80 -12.10
CA THR A 135 9.87 -1.44 -13.49
C THR A 135 8.50 -0.77 -13.59
N VAL A 136 7.48 -1.26 -12.88
CA VAL A 136 6.16 -0.59 -12.92
C VAL A 136 6.19 0.79 -12.25
N LEU A 137 7.03 1.02 -11.24
CA LEU A 137 7.24 2.36 -10.69
C LEU A 137 7.92 3.27 -11.70
N ASP A 138 8.94 2.79 -12.42
CA ASP A 138 9.62 3.55 -13.47
C ASP A 138 8.66 3.91 -14.62
N ILE A 139 7.81 2.98 -15.03
CA ILE A 139 6.77 3.25 -16.04
C ILE A 139 5.83 4.37 -15.58
N VAL A 140 5.23 4.24 -14.39
CA VAL A 140 4.21 5.21 -13.95
C VAL A 140 4.78 6.59 -13.60
N THR A 141 6.07 6.70 -13.31
CA THR A 141 6.77 7.98 -13.12
C THR A 141 7.26 8.59 -14.42
N GLY A 142 7.66 7.73 -15.37
CA GLY A 142 8.26 8.16 -16.64
C GLY A 142 7.27 8.65 -17.70
N VAL A 143 5.97 8.30 -17.57
CA VAL A 143 4.95 8.63 -18.57
C VAL A 143 3.77 9.40 -17.98
N ARG A 144 3.08 10.15 -18.82
CA ARG A 144 1.77 10.70 -18.52
C ARG A 144 0.72 9.59 -18.68
N LEU A 145 -0.09 9.38 -17.64
CA LEU A 145 -1.10 8.34 -17.61
C LEU A 145 -2.48 8.89 -18.03
N GLY A 146 -3.40 7.99 -18.36
CA GLY A 146 -4.73 8.37 -18.87
C GLY A 146 -4.63 9.07 -20.21
N GLY A 147 -5.41 10.13 -20.40
CA GLY A 147 -5.33 11.01 -21.56
C GLY A 147 -4.22 12.06 -21.49
N GLY A 148 -3.27 11.92 -20.55
CA GLY A 148 -2.23 12.93 -20.28
C GLY A 148 -2.47 13.76 -19.01
N ASP A 149 -3.60 13.56 -18.36
CA ASP A 149 -4.07 14.33 -17.19
C ASP A 149 -3.60 13.78 -15.86
N ILE A 150 -2.74 12.75 -15.88
CA ILE A 150 -2.26 12.08 -14.66
C ILE A 150 -0.74 12.02 -14.67
N SER A 151 -0.11 12.46 -13.58
CA SER A 151 1.33 12.27 -13.38
C SER A 151 1.63 11.82 -11.95
N VAL A 152 2.69 11.03 -11.82
CA VAL A 152 3.23 10.56 -10.53
C VAL A 152 4.42 11.41 -10.14
N HIS A 153 4.56 11.67 -8.83
CA HIS A 153 5.72 12.36 -8.28
C HIS A 153 6.83 11.35 -7.95
N PRO A 154 8.07 11.53 -8.42
CA PRO A 154 9.16 10.56 -8.22
C PRO A 154 9.55 10.34 -6.74
N ASP A 155 9.29 11.32 -5.87
CA ASP A 155 9.56 11.20 -4.43
C ASP A 155 8.37 10.71 -3.59
N LYS A 156 7.28 10.27 -4.23
CA LYS A 156 6.07 9.77 -3.55
C LYS A 156 5.78 8.33 -3.94
N LEU A 157 6.80 7.47 -3.87
CA LEU A 157 6.72 6.08 -4.29
C LEU A 157 6.70 5.16 -3.08
N GLY A 158 5.78 4.20 -3.11
CA GLY A 158 5.70 3.13 -2.13
C GLY A 158 5.62 1.77 -2.82
N VAL A 159 5.91 0.73 -2.06
CA VAL A 159 5.72 -0.65 -2.47
C VAL A 159 4.86 -1.37 -1.45
N ALA A 160 4.02 -2.27 -1.91
CA ALA A 160 3.20 -3.13 -1.06
C ALA A 160 3.08 -4.52 -1.69
N GLY A 161 2.71 -5.50 -0.90
CA GLY A 161 2.44 -6.82 -1.44
C GLY A 161 1.77 -7.74 -0.44
N HIS A 162 1.26 -8.88 -0.92
CA HIS A 162 0.57 -9.87 -0.12
C HIS A 162 1.26 -11.24 -0.21
N GLY A 163 1.36 -11.95 0.91
CA GLY A 163 1.99 -13.25 0.97
C GLY A 163 3.44 -13.21 0.47
N MET A 164 3.78 -14.01 -0.54
CA MET A 164 5.06 -13.94 -1.24
C MET A 164 5.35 -12.52 -1.75
N GLY A 165 4.36 -11.84 -2.31
CA GLY A 165 4.49 -10.46 -2.80
C GLY A 165 4.84 -9.46 -1.72
N ALA A 166 4.56 -9.74 -0.45
CA ALA A 166 4.96 -8.90 0.67
C ALA A 166 6.49 -8.92 0.87
N GLY A 167 7.09 -10.10 0.90
CA GLY A 167 8.56 -10.24 0.92
C GLY A 167 9.22 -9.65 -0.34
N VAL A 168 8.61 -9.85 -1.51
CA VAL A 168 9.06 -9.24 -2.77
C VAL A 168 9.03 -7.70 -2.71
N ALA A 169 8.00 -7.11 -2.07
CA ALA A 169 7.94 -5.65 -1.87
C ALA A 169 9.09 -5.15 -0.98
N VAL A 170 9.46 -5.90 0.06
CA VAL A 170 10.63 -5.60 0.90
C VAL A 170 11.93 -5.68 0.10
N LEU A 171 12.11 -6.73 -0.73
CA LEU A 171 13.26 -6.84 -1.63
C LEU A 171 13.34 -5.66 -2.62
N ALA A 172 12.22 -5.22 -3.17
CA ALA A 172 12.15 -4.08 -4.07
C ALA A 172 12.50 -2.76 -3.35
N ALA A 173 12.00 -2.55 -2.13
CA ALA A 173 12.32 -1.38 -1.31
C ALA A 173 13.81 -1.31 -0.98
N ALA A 174 14.44 -2.44 -0.61
CA ALA A 174 15.87 -2.49 -0.31
C ALA A 174 16.76 -2.21 -1.54
N ALA A 175 16.26 -2.49 -2.74
CA ALA A 175 16.99 -2.25 -3.99
C ALA A 175 16.82 -0.82 -4.55
N ARG A 176 15.96 0.03 -3.94
CA ARG A 176 15.58 1.34 -4.49
C ARG A 176 15.57 2.44 -3.45
N HIS A 177 16.30 3.51 -3.69
CA HIS A 177 16.39 4.68 -2.78
C HIS A 177 15.22 5.67 -2.93
N ASP A 178 14.46 5.58 -4.01
CA ASP A 178 13.30 6.43 -4.30
C ASP A 178 12.01 5.93 -3.65
N VAL A 179 11.96 4.68 -3.19
CA VAL A 179 10.85 4.15 -2.38
C VAL A 179 10.88 4.78 -0.99
N LYS A 180 9.73 5.32 -0.56
CA LYS A 180 9.56 6.05 0.71
C LYS A 180 8.75 5.30 1.76
N ALA A 181 8.06 4.22 1.38
CA ALA A 181 7.28 3.41 2.32
C ALA A 181 7.10 1.99 1.78
N VAL A 182 7.08 1.00 2.67
CA VAL A 182 6.85 -0.40 2.33
C VAL A 182 5.75 -1.01 3.19
N ALA A 183 4.83 -1.77 2.58
CA ALA A 183 3.80 -2.50 3.31
C ALA A 183 3.82 -4.00 2.97
N ALA A 184 4.10 -4.81 3.97
CA ALA A 184 4.10 -6.26 3.91
C ALA A 184 2.80 -6.81 4.53
N LEU A 185 1.91 -7.34 3.68
CA LEU A 185 0.58 -7.81 4.07
C LEU A 185 0.60 -9.33 4.16
N PHE A 186 0.49 -9.88 5.37
CA PHE A 186 0.55 -11.32 5.63
C PHE A 186 1.75 -11.99 4.91
N PRO A 187 2.98 -11.57 5.21
CA PRO A 187 4.16 -11.97 4.47
C PRO A 187 4.41 -13.47 4.53
N ALA A 188 4.98 -14.01 3.46
CA ALA A 188 5.45 -15.36 3.35
C ALA A 188 6.94 -15.38 2.96
N PRO A 189 7.70 -16.42 3.34
CA PRO A 189 9.14 -16.50 3.10
C PRO A 189 9.50 -16.34 1.63
N THR A 190 10.64 -15.68 1.37
CA THR A 190 11.18 -15.48 0.02
C THR A 190 12.64 -15.95 -0.08
N SER A 191 13.11 -16.10 -1.31
CA SER A 191 14.51 -16.32 -1.64
C SER A 191 14.91 -15.39 -2.80
N PRO A 192 15.78 -14.38 -2.58
CA PRO A 192 16.49 -14.06 -1.32
C PRO A 192 15.57 -13.78 -0.13
N SER A 193 16.14 -13.85 1.10
CA SER A 193 15.42 -13.55 2.35
C SER A 193 14.95 -12.09 2.37
N ALA A 194 13.65 -11.90 2.64
CA ALA A 194 13.10 -10.57 2.87
C ALA A 194 13.54 -9.99 4.21
N GLU A 195 13.84 -10.82 5.21
CA GLU A 195 14.34 -10.43 6.53
C GLU A 195 15.73 -9.79 6.41
N ASP A 196 16.63 -10.41 5.63
CA ASP A 196 17.97 -9.86 5.41
C ASP A 196 17.89 -8.51 4.69
N ALA A 197 16.99 -8.37 3.73
CA ALA A 197 16.74 -7.12 3.05
C ALA A 197 16.10 -6.07 3.98
N ALA A 198 15.15 -6.48 4.81
CA ALA A 198 14.45 -5.63 5.76
C ALA A 198 15.39 -4.97 6.77
N ALA A 199 16.41 -5.71 7.24
CA ALA A 199 17.42 -5.19 8.15
C ALA A 199 18.23 -4.02 7.58
N THR A 200 18.22 -3.81 6.27
CA THR A 200 18.90 -2.69 5.58
C THR A 200 18.00 -1.49 5.30
N LEU A 201 16.70 -1.63 5.52
CA LEU A 201 15.74 -0.57 5.23
C LEU A 201 15.83 0.58 6.25
N THR A 202 15.67 1.79 5.74
CA THR A 202 15.56 3.02 6.54
C THR A 202 14.24 3.74 6.35
N VAL A 203 13.36 3.16 5.53
CA VAL A 203 12.04 3.73 5.22
C VAL A 203 10.95 3.14 6.12
N PRO A 204 9.88 3.89 6.39
CA PRO A 204 8.76 3.39 7.19
C PRO A 204 8.18 2.10 6.63
N GLY A 205 7.88 1.15 7.53
CA GLY A 205 7.30 -0.13 7.22
C GLY A 205 5.93 -0.36 7.88
N LEU A 206 5.03 -1.04 7.17
CA LEU A 206 3.81 -1.60 7.73
C LEU A 206 3.86 -3.12 7.56
N VAL A 207 3.80 -3.85 8.65
CA VAL A 207 3.65 -5.31 8.62
C VAL A 207 2.27 -5.66 9.17
N LEU A 208 1.45 -6.32 8.35
CA LEU A 208 0.16 -6.85 8.79
C LEU A 208 0.24 -8.37 8.86
N GLY A 209 -0.16 -8.94 10.00
CA GLY A 209 -0.26 -10.37 10.21
C GLY A 209 -1.61 -10.76 10.79
N ASP A 210 -1.90 -12.04 10.82
CA ASP A 210 -3.05 -12.58 11.52
C ASP A 210 -2.77 -12.71 13.05
N ALA A 211 -3.60 -13.46 13.77
CA ALA A 211 -3.44 -13.65 15.20
C ALA A 211 -2.34 -14.66 15.58
N ALA A 212 -1.68 -15.31 14.60
CA ALA A 212 -0.65 -16.29 14.87
C ALA A 212 0.58 -15.66 15.54
N LEU A 213 1.07 -16.30 16.60
CA LEU A 213 2.20 -15.81 17.40
C LEU A 213 3.55 -16.32 16.89
N THR A 214 3.53 -17.36 16.06
CA THR A 214 4.75 -18.02 15.57
C THR A 214 4.71 -18.13 14.06
N ASP A 215 5.88 -17.96 13.45
CA ASP A 215 6.05 -18.15 12.01
C ASP A 215 5.91 -19.63 11.63
N THR A 216 5.54 -19.86 10.37
CA THR A 216 5.38 -21.18 9.76
C THR A 216 6.12 -21.22 8.43
N LEU A 217 6.07 -22.36 7.73
CA LEU A 217 6.65 -22.47 6.36
C LEU A 217 6.00 -21.50 5.35
N ASN A 218 4.78 -21.02 5.64
CA ASN A 218 4.04 -20.15 4.74
C ASN A 218 3.79 -18.74 5.32
N ASP A 219 4.37 -18.44 6.49
CA ASP A 219 4.20 -17.19 7.21
C ASP A 219 5.49 -16.86 7.97
N ASN A 220 6.10 -15.71 7.67
CA ASN A 220 7.27 -15.16 8.35
C ASN A 220 7.00 -13.76 8.94
N THR A 221 5.76 -13.50 9.29
CA THR A 221 5.30 -12.18 9.76
C THR A 221 6.11 -11.67 10.95
N ASN A 222 6.39 -12.54 11.93
CA ASN A 222 7.12 -12.14 13.14
C ASN A 222 8.59 -11.86 12.85
N SER A 223 9.26 -12.76 12.14
CA SER A 223 10.66 -12.61 11.75
C SER A 223 10.87 -11.37 10.88
N LEU A 224 9.97 -11.11 9.93
CA LEU A 224 10.04 -9.95 9.07
C LEU A 224 9.81 -8.65 9.87
N ALA A 225 8.83 -8.63 10.79
CA ALA A 225 8.59 -7.46 11.64
C ALA A 225 9.79 -7.15 12.54
N GLN A 226 10.42 -8.17 13.12
CA GLN A 226 11.64 -8.02 13.90
C GLN A 226 12.78 -7.45 13.06
N ALA A 227 12.97 -7.96 11.84
CA ALA A 227 14.03 -7.51 10.94
C ALA A 227 13.83 -6.06 10.47
N MET A 228 12.58 -5.60 10.31
CA MET A 228 12.25 -4.22 9.96
C MET A 228 12.47 -3.24 11.12
N GLY A 229 12.45 -3.71 12.36
CA GLY A 229 12.77 -2.91 13.54
C GLY A 229 11.79 -1.77 13.84
N GLU A 230 12.28 -0.76 14.59
CA GLU A 230 11.47 0.33 15.14
C GLU A 230 10.84 1.27 14.10
N GLN A 231 11.38 1.33 12.87
CA GLN A 231 10.77 2.12 11.80
C GLN A 231 9.50 1.49 11.22
N SER A 232 9.12 0.31 11.68
CA SER A 232 7.93 -0.38 11.21
C SER A 232 6.81 -0.40 12.24
N THR A 233 5.58 -0.32 11.74
CA THR A 233 4.39 -0.62 12.52
C THR A 233 3.98 -2.07 12.26
N PHE A 234 4.14 -2.93 13.26
CA PHE A 234 3.62 -4.29 13.21
C PHE A 234 2.23 -4.35 13.82
N ARG A 235 1.26 -4.80 13.04
CA ARG A 235 -0.12 -4.89 13.46
C ARG A 235 -0.71 -6.27 13.18
N ARG A 236 -1.24 -6.90 14.22
CA ARG A 236 -1.99 -8.15 14.10
C ARG A 236 -3.48 -7.89 13.92
N LEU A 237 -4.08 -8.62 13.02
CA LEU A 237 -5.52 -8.61 12.72
C LEU A 237 -6.15 -9.87 13.32
N GLU A 238 -6.84 -9.73 14.46
CA GLU A 238 -7.29 -10.86 15.30
C GLU A 238 -8.31 -11.80 14.62
N LYS A 239 -8.98 -11.33 13.57
CA LYS A 239 -10.03 -12.07 12.83
C LYS A 239 -9.69 -12.24 11.36
N ALA A 240 -8.44 -12.01 10.99
CA ALA A 240 -7.98 -12.13 9.61
C ALA A 240 -7.32 -13.47 9.35
N SER A 241 -7.33 -13.84 8.09
CA SER A 241 -6.41 -14.83 7.53
C SER A 241 -5.77 -14.26 6.26
N SER A 242 -4.56 -14.71 5.97
CA SER A 242 -3.87 -14.35 4.71
C SER A 242 -4.75 -14.63 3.49
N ASP A 243 -5.32 -15.82 3.43
CA ASP A 243 -6.24 -16.23 2.35
C ASP A 243 -7.51 -15.37 2.28
N GLY A 244 -7.98 -14.85 3.41
CA GLY A 244 -9.15 -13.99 3.51
C GLY A 244 -9.01 -12.67 2.76
N MET A 245 -7.77 -12.21 2.52
CA MET A 245 -7.48 -11.01 1.73
C MET A 245 -7.66 -11.22 0.22
N VAL A 246 -7.61 -12.47 -0.26
CA VAL A 246 -7.66 -12.78 -1.70
C VAL A 246 -9.07 -12.66 -2.24
N GLU A 247 -9.29 -11.79 -3.21
CA GLU A 247 -10.60 -11.47 -3.77
C GLU A 247 -11.09 -12.54 -4.75
N GLY A 248 -12.43 -12.72 -4.84
CA GLY A 248 -13.06 -13.56 -5.87
C GLY A 248 -12.96 -15.09 -5.67
N ARG A 249 -12.59 -15.57 -4.49
CA ARG A 249 -12.48 -17.02 -4.18
C ARG A 249 -13.81 -17.72 -3.86
N ARG A 250 -14.93 -17.28 -4.42
CA ARG A 250 -16.24 -17.87 -4.09
C ARG A 250 -16.47 -19.28 -4.65
N LEU A 251 -15.80 -19.64 -5.76
CA LEU A 251 -16.13 -20.86 -6.53
C LEU A 251 -15.58 -22.14 -5.90
N LEU A 252 -14.53 -22.08 -5.11
CA LEU A 252 -13.84 -23.26 -4.53
C LEU A 252 -14.14 -23.46 -3.05
N SER A 253 -15.02 -22.67 -2.47
CA SER A 253 -15.43 -22.77 -1.06
C SER A 253 -15.94 -24.16 -0.65
N PRO A 254 -16.66 -24.94 -1.51
CA PRO A 254 -17.06 -26.30 -1.17
C PRO A 254 -15.89 -27.30 -1.03
N LEU A 255 -14.70 -26.94 -1.58
CA LEU A 255 -13.51 -27.78 -1.55
C LEU A 255 -12.53 -27.40 -0.40
N GLY A 256 -13.00 -26.61 0.59
CA GLY A 256 -12.18 -26.20 1.72
C GLY A 256 -11.18 -25.08 1.43
N VAL A 257 -11.25 -24.46 0.24
CA VAL A 257 -10.42 -23.28 -0.06
C VAL A 257 -11.00 -22.07 0.67
N ALA A 258 -10.15 -21.35 1.40
CA ALA A 258 -10.55 -20.20 2.20
C ALA A 258 -11.32 -19.16 1.38
N LYS A 259 -12.41 -18.66 1.96
CA LYS A 259 -13.30 -17.67 1.34
C LYS A 259 -12.71 -16.27 1.57
N THR A 260 -12.87 -15.39 0.57
CA THR A 260 -12.61 -13.95 0.76
C THR A 260 -13.37 -13.42 1.97
N GLU A 261 -12.66 -12.86 2.93
CA GLU A 261 -13.21 -12.30 4.17
C GLU A 261 -13.37 -10.79 4.01
N ARG A 262 -14.61 -10.32 3.96
CA ARG A 262 -14.90 -8.89 3.80
C ARG A 262 -14.25 -8.01 4.87
N TRP A 263 -14.18 -8.50 6.10
CA TRP A 263 -13.57 -7.75 7.19
C TRP A 263 -12.07 -7.63 6.99
N THR A 264 -11.38 -8.72 6.66
CA THR A 264 -9.94 -8.76 6.38
C THR A 264 -9.58 -7.81 5.25
N VAL A 265 -10.27 -7.93 4.10
CA VAL A 265 -10.06 -7.05 2.94
C VAL A 265 -10.26 -5.58 3.31
N ASN A 266 -11.37 -5.25 3.99
CA ASN A 266 -11.69 -3.86 4.33
C ASN A 266 -10.67 -3.28 5.33
N THR A 267 -10.31 -4.02 6.37
CA THR A 267 -9.35 -3.56 7.39
C THR A 267 -7.97 -3.37 6.78
N THR A 268 -7.50 -4.31 5.95
CA THR A 268 -6.24 -4.18 5.23
C THR A 268 -6.24 -2.95 4.31
N ARG A 269 -7.31 -2.70 3.56
CA ARG A 269 -7.43 -1.50 2.72
C ARG A 269 -7.35 -0.22 3.53
N VAL A 270 -8.05 -0.14 4.66
CA VAL A 270 -8.01 1.03 5.56
C VAL A 270 -6.59 1.30 6.03
N LEU A 271 -5.91 0.29 6.57
CA LEU A 271 -4.57 0.44 7.12
C LEU A 271 -3.54 0.76 6.02
N LEU A 272 -3.58 0.03 4.91
CA LEU A 272 -2.70 0.26 3.77
C LEU A 272 -2.88 1.67 3.18
N THR A 273 -4.13 2.11 3.01
CA THR A 273 -4.42 3.44 2.45
C THR A 273 -3.97 4.54 3.40
N ALA A 274 -4.27 4.43 4.71
CA ALA A 274 -3.82 5.39 5.71
C ALA A 274 -2.30 5.48 5.75
N PHE A 275 -1.62 4.33 5.78
CA PHE A 275 -0.16 4.25 5.82
C PHE A 275 0.47 4.91 4.59
N MET A 276 0.01 4.56 3.40
CA MET A 276 0.57 5.11 2.16
C MET A 276 0.27 6.61 2.01
N LEU A 277 -0.93 7.08 2.35
CA LEU A 277 -1.23 8.51 2.31
C LEU A 277 -0.40 9.29 3.32
N TYR A 278 -0.24 8.81 4.55
CA TYR A 278 0.60 9.48 5.54
C TYR A 278 2.04 9.62 5.07
N HIS A 279 2.68 8.52 4.70
CA HIS A 279 4.11 8.52 4.36
C HIS A 279 4.44 9.09 2.98
N LEU A 280 3.53 9.01 2.00
CA LEU A 280 3.79 9.51 0.66
C LEU A 280 3.29 10.95 0.42
N THR A 281 2.31 11.42 1.20
CA THR A 281 1.77 12.77 1.00
C THR A 281 2.01 13.71 2.19
N GLY A 282 2.38 13.17 3.36
CA GLY A 282 2.59 13.94 4.59
C GLY A 282 1.30 14.42 5.25
N GLU A 283 0.14 13.86 4.90
CA GLU A 283 -1.13 14.25 5.47
C GLU A 283 -1.30 13.73 6.91
N SER A 284 -1.02 14.57 7.91
CA SER A 284 -1.02 14.25 9.34
C SER A 284 -2.34 13.64 9.87
N LYS A 285 -3.48 13.89 9.20
CA LYS A 285 -4.77 13.28 9.60
C LYS A 285 -4.76 11.75 9.59
N TYR A 286 -3.82 11.12 8.86
CA TYR A 286 -3.70 9.66 8.76
C TYR A 286 -2.70 9.06 9.75
N GLU A 287 -1.96 9.89 10.50
CA GLU A 287 -0.88 9.48 11.40
C GLU A 287 -1.29 8.37 12.38
N ASP A 288 -2.40 8.56 13.08
CA ASP A 288 -2.91 7.58 14.05
C ASP A 288 -3.13 6.18 13.42
N LEU A 289 -3.76 6.13 12.25
CA LEU A 289 -4.05 4.85 11.59
C LEU A 289 -2.82 4.26 10.88
N ALA A 290 -1.90 5.09 10.42
CA ALA A 290 -0.63 4.67 9.85
C ALA A 290 0.30 4.08 10.93
N GLY A 291 0.22 4.60 12.16
CA GLY A 291 1.00 4.18 13.31
C GLY A 291 0.21 3.30 14.29
N SER A 292 0.17 3.72 15.56
CA SER A 292 -0.35 2.94 16.68
C SER A 292 -1.82 3.19 17.04
N GLY A 293 -2.55 3.99 16.28
CA GLY A 293 -3.95 4.33 16.56
C GLY A 293 -4.86 3.10 16.69
N GLU A 294 -5.79 3.16 17.62
CA GLU A 294 -6.69 2.05 17.91
C GLU A 294 -7.66 1.76 16.75
N LEU A 295 -7.73 0.50 16.33
CA LEU A 295 -8.70 -0.02 15.39
C LEU A 295 -9.26 -1.35 15.90
N LYS A 296 -10.59 -1.48 15.88
CA LYS A 296 -11.28 -2.66 16.42
C LYS A 296 -10.79 -3.98 15.81
N ASN A 297 -10.54 -4.97 16.68
CA ASN A 297 -10.00 -6.30 16.34
C ASN A 297 -8.62 -6.22 15.63
N THR A 298 -7.85 -5.18 15.91
CA THR A 298 -6.44 -5.12 15.54
C THR A 298 -5.62 -4.70 16.75
N ARG A 299 -4.36 -5.10 16.78
CA ARG A 299 -3.42 -4.76 17.84
C ARG A 299 -2.07 -4.41 17.22
N VAL A 300 -1.49 -3.29 17.64
CA VAL A 300 -0.08 -3.00 17.39
C VAL A 300 0.75 -3.83 18.36
N VAL A 301 1.80 -4.43 17.88
CA VAL A 301 2.66 -5.35 18.63
C VAL A 301 4.10 -4.88 18.51
N ASP A 302 4.82 -4.87 19.61
CA ASP A 302 6.27 -4.77 19.58
C ASP A 302 6.83 -6.11 19.09
N PRO A 303 7.49 -6.18 17.94
CA PRO A 303 8.03 -7.42 17.41
C PRO A 303 9.14 -8.02 18.28
N HIS A 304 9.73 -7.25 19.19
CA HIS A 304 10.77 -7.70 20.14
C HIS A 304 10.20 -8.15 21.47
N GLU A 305 8.89 -7.92 21.74
CA GLU A 305 8.24 -8.41 22.94
C GLU A 305 8.20 -9.95 22.97
N PRO A 306 8.55 -10.59 24.11
CA PRO A 306 8.47 -12.04 24.24
C PRO A 306 7.08 -12.60 23.88
N ILE A 307 7.03 -13.72 23.16
CA ILE A 307 5.78 -14.35 22.72
C ILE A 307 4.81 -14.62 23.88
N GLU A 308 5.34 -14.98 25.05
CA GLU A 308 4.54 -15.21 26.27
C GLU A 308 3.79 -13.96 26.73
N ASP A 309 4.41 -12.78 26.64
CA ASP A 309 3.80 -11.51 27.03
C ASP A 309 2.80 -11.03 25.97
N GLN A 310 3.09 -11.26 24.69
CA GLN A 310 2.15 -11.05 23.61
C GLN A 310 0.87 -11.89 23.75
N ALA A 311 1.00 -13.14 24.21
CA ALA A 311 -0.15 -14.02 24.50
C ALA A 311 -0.99 -13.53 25.67
N LYS A 312 -0.38 -13.01 26.74
CA LYS A 312 -1.08 -12.48 27.93
C LYS A 312 -1.88 -11.21 27.62
N SER A 313 -1.41 -10.38 26.71
CA SER A 313 -2.08 -9.14 26.29
C SER A 313 -3.22 -9.36 25.29
N SER A 314 -3.46 -10.61 24.86
CA SER A 314 -4.55 -10.96 23.94
C SER A 314 -5.92 -10.92 24.66
N PRO A 315 -6.99 -10.34 24.04
CA PRO A 315 -8.34 -10.34 24.63
C PRO A 315 -8.87 -11.74 24.96
N ILE A 316 -8.44 -12.75 24.21
CA ILE A 316 -8.82 -14.15 24.44
C ILE A 316 -8.22 -14.69 25.75
N SER A 317 -7.00 -14.29 26.09
CA SER A 317 -6.36 -14.70 27.36
C SER A 317 -7.05 -14.05 28.57
N THR A 318 -7.50 -12.81 28.44
CA THR A 318 -8.24 -12.08 29.49
C THR A 318 -9.59 -12.74 29.75
N VAL A 319 -10.32 -13.18 28.72
CA VAL A 319 -11.59 -13.92 28.89
C VAL A 319 -11.36 -15.30 29.51
N ARG A 320 -10.29 -16.01 29.16
CA ARG A 320 -9.96 -17.33 29.73
C ARG A 320 -9.55 -17.25 31.20
N ALA A 321 -8.86 -16.15 31.57
CA ALA A 321 -8.52 -15.89 32.97
C ALA A 321 -9.75 -15.52 33.82
N LEU A 322 -10.81 -14.96 33.25
CA LEU A 322 -12.07 -14.61 33.90
C LEU A 322 -13.03 -15.82 34.06
N ILE A 323 -12.96 -16.80 33.17
CA ILE A 323 -13.82 -18.01 33.19
C ILE A 323 -13.21 -19.14 34.03
N GLY A 324 -11.92 -19.07 34.34
CA GLY A 324 -11.16 -20.08 35.08
C GLY A 324 -11.06 -19.83 36.61
N ARG A 325 -11.95 -18.98 37.18
CA ARG A 325 -12.09 -18.77 38.61
C ARG A 325 -13.43 -19.23 39.12
#